data_be10d2f14170d25061d88c8217bdfcaa
#
_entry.id   be10d2f14170d25061d88c8217bdfcaa
#
_cell.length_a   1.000
_cell.length_b   1.000
_cell.length_c   1.000
_cell.angle_alpha   90.00
_cell.angle_beta   90.00
_cell.angle_gamma   90.00
#
_symmetry.space_group_name_H-M   'P 1'
#
loop_
_entity.id
_entity.type
_entity.pdbx_description
1 polymer ?
#
loop_
_entity_poly.entity_id
_entity_poly.type
_entity_poly.pdbx_seq_one_letter_code
_entity_poly.pdbx_strand_id
1 'polypeptide(L)'
;MVADFEKQNPTIKVNINNSANAQTDLRTRFVKNRVPDVITFNGDISFGNFAASGVFYDFTDEPIVDTLNPGMVQIAKNLVQTTDSSKKRLYGLPFAGNASGYIYNKALFRKVGLDPENPPTTWSEFTDMLNTFKDAGINPLQGSVADAWTTQAPLASLAGTLVPESKYTELKQGKTTFQELWKTSVEKESELFTYSTADTGVTYQQGTQNFAQGKAAIIPLGTYAIPQILLINPDIELGFAQMPATDDASEQILTAGDDVMLTIGANTK
;
A
#
# COMPACT_ATOMS: atom_id res chain seq x y z
N MET A 1 -8.72 -16.36 -12.10
CA MET A 1 -7.28 -16.61 -12.35
C MET A 1 -6.94 -18.09 -12.26
N VAL A 2 -6.96 -18.79 -11.07
CA VAL A 2 -6.60 -20.23 -11.00
C VAL A 2 -7.52 -21.11 -11.84
N ALA A 3 -8.85 -20.93 -11.74
CA ALA A 3 -9.80 -21.68 -12.56
C ALA A 3 -9.57 -21.51 -14.07
N ASP A 4 -9.22 -20.31 -14.51
CA ASP A 4 -8.93 -20.03 -15.92
C ASP A 4 -7.62 -20.66 -16.36
N PHE A 5 -6.61 -20.64 -15.48
CA PHE A 5 -5.35 -21.32 -15.71
C PHE A 5 -5.51 -22.84 -15.83
N GLU A 6 -6.23 -23.48 -14.91
CA GLU A 6 -6.50 -24.92 -14.95
C GLU A 6 -7.34 -25.32 -16.19
N LYS A 7 -8.26 -24.45 -16.62
CA LYS A 7 -9.02 -24.66 -17.85
C LYS A 7 -8.13 -24.67 -19.09
N GLN A 8 -7.13 -23.81 -19.13
CA GLN A 8 -6.15 -23.75 -20.23
C GLN A 8 -5.07 -24.84 -20.10
N ASN A 9 -4.83 -25.35 -18.90
CA ASN A 9 -3.82 -26.35 -18.58
C ASN A 9 -4.44 -27.53 -17.82
N PRO A 10 -5.24 -28.39 -18.47
CA PRO A 10 -6.10 -29.38 -17.80
C PRO A 10 -5.32 -30.50 -17.08
N THR A 11 -4.03 -30.64 -17.37
CA THR A 11 -3.14 -31.59 -16.69
C THR A 11 -2.52 -31.02 -15.42
N ILE A 12 -2.66 -29.71 -15.17
CA ILE A 12 -2.10 -29.05 -13.99
C ILE A 12 -3.23 -28.78 -12.99
N LYS A 13 -2.98 -29.11 -11.72
CA LYS A 13 -3.87 -28.78 -10.60
C LYS A 13 -3.15 -27.85 -9.63
N VAL A 14 -3.79 -26.75 -9.27
CA VAL A 14 -3.26 -25.74 -8.35
C VAL A 14 -3.88 -25.91 -6.98
N ASN A 15 -3.07 -26.28 -5.99
CA ASN A 15 -3.49 -26.37 -4.60
C ASN A 15 -3.21 -25.02 -3.90
N ILE A 16 -4.27 -24.25 -3.65
CA ILE A 16 -4.15 -22.98 -2.95
C ILE A 16 -4.03 -23.23 -1.45
N ASN A 17 -2.98 -22.68 -0.84
CA ASN A 17 -2.79 -22.65 0.60
C ASN A 17 -2.83 -21.21 1.07
N ASN A 18 -3.90 -20.81 1.75
CA ASN A 18 -4.06 -19.49 2.33
C ASN A 18 -3.99 -19.60 3.87
N SER A 19 -2.89 -19.15 4.46
CA SER A 19 -2.65 -19.19 5.90
C SER A 19 -2.76 -17.79 6.50
N ALA A 20 -3.47 -17.68 7.63
CA ALA A 20 -3.52 -16.46 8.42
C ALA A 20 -2.13 -16.03 8.95
N ASN A 21 -1.19 -16.98 9.07
CA ASN A 21 0.18 -16.76 9.53
C ASN A 21 1.20 -17.03 8.41
N ALA A 22 0.89 -16.64 7.17
CA ALA A 22 1.63 -17.00 5.96
C ALA A 22 3.14 -16.79 6.06
N GLN A 23 3.61 -15.68 6.63
CA GLN A 23 5.05 -15.40 6.77
C GLN A 23 5.75 -16.39 7.71
N THR A 24 5.13 -16.73 8.83
CA THR A 24 5.69 -17.72 9.79
C THR A 24 5.72 -19.11 9.18
N ASP A 25 4.65 -19.50 8.47
CA ASP A 25 4.56 -20.78 7.78
C ASP A 25 5.61 -20.89 6.67
N LEU A 26 5.81 -19.83 5.90
CA LEU A 26 6.83 -19.81 4.85
C LEU A 26 8.24 -19.91 5.42
N ARG A 27 8.57 -19.19 6.50
CA ARG A 27 9.86 -19.35 7.19
C ARG A 27 10.10 -20.79 7.60
N THR A 28 9.09 -21.43 8.19
CA THR A 28 9.16 -22.83 8.60
C THR A 28 9.36 -23.78 7.43
N ARG A 29 8.67 -23.53 6.29
CA ARG A 29 8.82 -24.31 5.06
C ARG A 29 10.20 -24.13 4.44
N PHE A 30 10.74 -22.91 4.39
CA PHE A 30 12.06 -22.61 3.85
C PHE A 30 13.17 -23.30 4.64
N VAL A 31 13.12 -23.26 5.97
CA VAL A 31 14.07 -23.99 6.84
C VAL A 31 14.02 -25.51 6.58
N LYS A 32 12.83 -26.04 6.26
CA LYS A 32 12.65 -27.47 5.94
C LYS A 32 12.90 -27.80 4.47
N ASN A 33 13.38 -26.84 3.67
CA ASN A 33 13.57 -26.98 2.21
C ASN A 33 12.30 -27.44 1.46
N ARG A 34 11.12 -26.94 1.91
CA ARG A 34 9.80 -27.24 1.34
C ARG A 34 9.18 -25.97 0.78
N VAL A 35 9.87 -25.35 -0.18
CA VAL A 35 9.42 -24.13 -0.83
C VAL A 35 8.20 -24.45 -1.71
N PRO A 36 7.09 -23.68 -1.62
CA PRO A 36 5.98 -23.83 -2.57
C PRO A 36 6.42 -23.49 -4.00
N ASP A 37 5.75 -24.06 -4.99
CA ASP A 37 6.07 -23.82 -6.40
C ASP A 37 5.85 -22.37 -6.78
N VAL A 38 4.71 -21.79 -6.37
CA VAL A 38 4.35 -20.38 -6.59
C VAL A 38 3.94 -19.76 -5.26
N ILE A 39 4.41 -18.56 -5.04
CA ILE A 39 4.12 -17.79 -3.81
C ILE A 39 3.69 -16.38 -4.22
N THR A 40 2.64 -15.85 -3.59
CA THR A 40 2.29 -14.44 -3.63
C THR A 40 2.81 -13.74 -2.40
N PHE A 41 3.49 -12.63 -2.59
CA PHE A 41 4.04 -11.78 -1.53
C PHE A 41 3.61 -10.33 -1.70
N ASN A 42 3.50 -9.62 -0.59
CA ASN A 42 3.50 -8.16 -0.64
C ASN A 42 4.90 -7.65 -0.98
N GLY A 43 4.98 -6.54 -1.71
CA GLY A 43 6.22 -5.87 -2.04
C GLY A 43 6.84 -5.16 -0.83
N ASP A 44 7.23 -5.91 0.19
CA ASP A 44 7.69 -5.39 1.48
C ASP A 44 9.08 -5.93 1.88
N ILE A 45 9.56 -5.48 3.04
CA ILE A 45 10.85 -5.88 3.61
C ILE A 45 10.94 -7.40 3.85
N SER A 46 9.82 -8.07 4.12
CA SER A 46 9.81 -9.52 4.36
C SER A 46 10.15 -10.28 3.08
N PHE A 47 9.58 -9.85 1.94
CA PHE A 47 9.98 -10.37 0.65
C PHE A 47 11.48 -10.18 0.39
N GLY A 48 11.99 -8.95 0.63
CA GLY A 48 13.41 -8.63 0.43
C GLY A 48 14.35 -9.50 1.25
N ASN A 49 13.98 -9.83 2.47
CA ASN A 49 14.75 -10.74 3.34
C ASN A 49 14.76 -12.18 2.81
N PHE A 50 13.63 -12.69 2.33
CA PHE A 50 13.57 -14.02 1.73
C PHE A 50 14.34 -14.08 0.41
N ALA A 51 14.20 -13.08 -0.44
CA ALA A 51 14.95 -12.98 -1.69
C ALA A 51 16.46 -13.00 -1.45
N ALA A 52 16.94 -12.25 -0.45
CA ALA A 52 18.35 -12.24 -0.07
C ALA A 52 18.88 -13.59 0.42
N SER A 53 18.01 -14.50 0.91
CA SER A 53 18.38 -15.83 1.38
C SER A 53 18.50 -16.89 0.25
N GLY A 54 18.20 -16.52 -1.00
CA GLY A 54 18.38 -17.38 -2.18
C GLY A 54 17.31 -18.47 -2.33
N VAL A 55 16.15 -18.32 -1.68
CA VAL A 55 15.05 -19.31 -1.76
C VAL A 55 14.17 -19.15 -2.99
N PHE A 56 14.32 -18.04 -3.73
CA PHE A 56 13.51 -17.70 -4.90
C PHE A 56 14.27 -17.82 -6.20
N TYR A 57 13.54 -18.11 -7.27
CA TYR A 57 14.04 -18.11 -8.65
C TYR A 57 14.39 -16.68 -9.08
N ASP A 58 15.45 -16.55 -9.86
CA ASP A 58 15.92 -15.28 -10.41
C ASP A 58 15.34 -15.06 -11.80
N PHE A 59 14.44 -14.09 -11.92
CA PHE A 59 13.77 -13.74 -13.17
C PHE A 59 14.53 -12.71 -14.00
N THR A 60 15.67 -12.19 -13.56
CA THR A 60 16.31 -10.99 -14.12
C THR A 60 16.50 -11.04 -15.63
N ASP A 61 16.81 -12.22 -16.15
CA ASP A 61 17.14 -12.41 -17.58
C ASP A 61 15.98 -13.12 -18.33
N GLU A 62 14.81 -13.25 -17.70
CA GLU A 62 13.66 -13.89 -18.33
C GLU A 62 12.91 -12.93 -19.26
N PRO A 63 12.47 -13.39 -20.47
CA PRO A 63 11.78 -12.51 -21.44
C PRO A 63 10.50 -11.85 -20.91
N ILE A 64 9.84 -12.43 -19.93
CA ILE A 64 8.63 -11.85 -19.33
C ILE A 64 8.92 -10.49 -18.68
N VAL A 65 10.14 -10.24 -18.22
CA VAL A 65 10.54 -8.98 -17.56
C VAL A 65 10.36 -7.78 -18.50
N ASP A 66 10.58 -7.98 -19.80
CA ASP A 66 10.42 -6.92 -20.81
C ASP A 66 8.95 -6.48 -20.99
N THR A 67 8.00 -7.28 -20.51
CA THR A 67 6.56 -6.96 -20.56
C THR A 67 6.06 -6.19 -19.33
N LEU A 68 6.90 -6.08 -18.29
CA LEU A 68 6.54 -5.45 -17.03
C LEU A 68 6.86 -3.95 -17.03
N ASN A 69 6.21 -3.21 -16.12
CA ASN A 69 6.53 -1.81 -15.91
C ASN A 69 7.95 -1.66 -15.35
N PRO A 70 8.88 -0.94 -16.04
CA PRO A 70 10.28 -0.84 -15.61
C PRO A 70 10.47 -0.24 -14.21
N GLY A 71 9.59 0.71 -13.82
CA GLY A 71 9.61 1.31 -12.49
C GLY A 71 9.30 0.29 -11.39
N MET A 72 8.28 -0.55 -11.59
CA MET A 72 7.94 -1.64 -10.66
C MET A 72 9.04 -2.69 -10.58
N VAL A 73 9.64 -3.06 -11.72
CA VAL A 73 10.81 -3.96 -11.74
C VAL A 73 11.97 -3.39 -10.92
N GLN A 74 12.21 -2.08 -11.02
CA GLN A 74 13.27 -1.43 -10.23
C GLN A 74 12.95 -1.41 -8.74
N ILE A 75 11.69 -1.17 -8.37
CA ILE A 75 11.23 -1.26 -6.96
C ILE A 75 11.45 -2.67 -6.43
N ALA A 76 11.00 -3.71 -7.14
CA ALA A 76 11.17 -5.10 -6.75
C ALA A 76 12.65 -5.48 -6.53
N LYS A 77 13.56 -5.04 -7.42
CA LYS A 77 15.01 -5.22 -7.25
C LYS A 77 15.56 -4.49 -6.02
N ASN A 78 15.04 -3.30 -5.71
CA ASN A 78 15.50 -2.52 -4.56
C ASN A 78 15.03 -3.09 -3.21
N LEU A 79 13.99 -3.92 -3.18
CA LEU A 79 13.55 -4.61 -1.98
C LEU A 79 14.58 -5.64 -1.48
N VAL A 80 15.42 -6.17 -2.37
CA VAL A 80 16.42 -7.18 -1.98
C VAL A 80 17.43 -6.58 -1.00
N GLN A 81 17.47 -7.11 0.21
CA GLN A 81 18.29 -6.61 1.30
C GLN A 81 19.76 -7.05 1.13
N THR A 82 20.51 -6.33 0.33
CA THR A 82 21.94 -6.57 0.09
C THR A 82 22.70 -5.27 -0.12
N THR A 83 23.94 -5.24 0.36
CA THR A 83 24.89 -4.15 0.08
C THR A 83 25.62 -4.34 -1.25
N ASP A 84 25.61 -5.54 -1.79
CA ASP A 84 26.19 -5.88 -3.08
C ASP A 84 25.18 -5.62 -4.19
N SER A 85 25.40 -4.56 -4.96
CA SER A 85 24.49 -4.17 -6.06
C SER A 85 24.37 -5.24 -7.16
N SER A 86 25.38 -6.10 -7.34
CA SER A 86 25.33 -7.21 -8.30
C SER A 86 24.31 -8.29 -7.92
N LYS A 87 23.92 -8.33 -6.65
CA LYS A 87 22.90 -9.25 -6.11
C LYS A 87 21.50 -8.63 -6.04
N LYS A 88 21.32 -7.39 -6.46
CA LYS A 88 19.99 -6.77 -6.61
C LYS A 88 19.33 -7.27 -7.89
N ARG A 89 18.90 -8.54 -7.84
CA ARG A 89 18.27 -9.27 -8.95
C ARG A 89 16.75 -9.26 -8.78
N LEU A 90 16.01 -9.69 -9.80
CA LEU A 90 14.55 -9.76 -9.77
C LEU A 90 14.10 -11.14 -9.31
N TYR A 91 13.67 -11.27 -8.05
CA TYR A 91 13.21 -12.52 -7.46
C TYR A 91 11.69 -12.63 -7.36
N GLY A 92 10.96 -11.65 -7.83
CA GLY A 92 9.50 -11.66 -7.90
C GLY A 92 9.02 -10.77 -9.03
N LEU A 93 7.98 -11.21 -9.73
CA LEU A 93 7.36 -10.47 -10.81
C LEU A 93 6.30 -9.54 -10.21
N PRO A 94 6.40 -8.21 -10.37
CA PRO A 94 5.34 -7.29 -9.97
C PRO A 94 4.02 -7.62 -10.67
N PHE A 95 3.02 -8.01 -9.90
CA PHE A 95 1.72 -8.40 -10.43
C PHE A 95 0.67 -7.30 -10.26
N ALA A 96 0.69 -6.61 -9.13
CA ALA A 96 -0.16 -5.47 -8.84
C ALA A 96 0.62 -4.39 -8.10
N GLY A 97 0.39 -3.14 -8.49
CA GLY A 97 0.90 -1.97 -7.80
C GLY A 97 -0.21 -1.25 -7.06
N ASN A 98 0.14 -0.50 -6.03
CA ASN A 98 -0.77 0.42 -5.36
C ASN A 98 -0.15 1.80 -5.20
N ALA A 99 -1.03 2.78 -4.91
CA ALA A 99 -0.64 4.10 -4.45
C ALA A 99 -1.32 4.39 -3.11
N SER A 100 -0.60 5.03 -2.21
CA SER A 100 -1.11 5.47 -0.90
C SER A 100 -1.57 6.92 -0.99
N GLY A 101 -2.70 7.23 -0.33
CA GLY A 101 -3.31 8.55 -0.36
C GLY A 101 -4.61 8.54 0.42
N TYR A 102 -5.65 9.14 -0.16
CA TYR A 102 -7.01 9.01 0.37
C TYR A 102 -8.02 8.79 -0.76
N ILE A 103 -8.99 7.92 -0.46
CA ILE A 103 -10.15 7.68 -1.33
C ILE A 103 -11.27 8.58 -0.81
N TYR A 104 -12.01 9.22 -1.70
CA TYR A 104 -13.08 10.12 -1.31
C TYR A 104 -14.37 9.86 -2.08
N ASN A 105 -15.50 10.21 -1.45
CA ASN A 105 -16.84 10.11 -2.02
C ASN A 105 -17.20 11.41 -2.74
N LYS A 106 -17.21 11.39 -4.09
CA LYS A 106 -17.49 12.55 -4.92
C LYS A 106 -18.88 13.17 -4.68
N ALA A 107 -19.87 12.33 -4.36
CA ALA A 107 -21.22 12.83 -4.06
C ALA A 107 -21.25 13.68 -2.78
N LEU A 108 -20.48 13.29 -1.76
CA LEU A 108 -20.38 14.07 -0.52
C LEU A 108 -19.61 15.38 -0.72
N PHE A 109 -18.59 15.41 -1.59
CA PHE A 109 -17.92 16.65 -1.97
C PHE A 109 -18.91 17.65 -2.56
N ARG A 110 -19.69 17.26 -3.57
CA ARG A 110 -20.71 18.12 -4.19
C ARG A 110 -21.75 18.58 -3.17
N LYS A 111 -22.11 17.73 -2.21
CA LYS A 111 -23.11 18.03 -1.19
C LYS A 111 -22.72 19.23 -0.31
N VAL A 112 -21.43 19.44 -0.08
CA VAL A 112 -20.90 20.57 0.71
C VAL A 112 -20.34 21.70 -0.18
N GLY A 113 -20.53 21.64 -1.51
CA GLY A 113 -20.09 22.66 -2.46
C GLY A 113 -18.62 22.56 -2.85
N LEU A 114 -17.93 21.47 -2.53
CA LEU A 114 -16.56 21.21 -2.99
C LEU A 114 -16.55 20.59 -4.39
N ASP A 115 -15.52 20.93 -5.17
CA ASP A 115 -15.33 20.34 -6.50
C ASP A 115 -14.61 18.97 -6.37
N PRO A 116 -15.27 17.86 -6.70
CA PRO A 116 -14.66 16.55 -6.60
C PRO A 116 -13.61 16.25 -7.69
N GLU A 117 -13.50 17.11 -8.73
CA GLU A 117 -12.49 16.93 -9.78
C GLU A 117 -11.20 17.68 -9.47
N ASN A 118 -11.24 18.59 -8.50
CA ASN A 118 -10.09 19.35 -8.02
C ASN A 118 -9.91 19.17 -6.51
N PRO A 119 -9.47 17.99 -6.04
CA PRO A 119 -9.21 17.75 -4.62
C PRO A 119 -8.04 18.60 -4.13
N PRO A 120 -7.97 18.89 -2.81
CA PRO A 120 -6.90 19.66 -2.18
C PRO A 120 -5.50 19.17 -2.56
N THR A 121 -4.60 20.11 -2.82
CA THR A 121 -3.20 19.86 -3.19
C THR A 121 -2.21 20.33 -2.12
N THR A 122 -2.68 21.05 -1.09
CA THR A 122 -1.87 21.49 0.05
C THR A 122 -2.46 21.02 1.37
N TRP A 123 -1.64 20.96 2.42
CA TRP A 123 -2.09 20.52 3.74
C TRP A 123 -3.19 21.43 4.31
N SER A 124 -3.03 22.75 4.16
CA SER A 124 -4.03 23.71 4.62
C SER A 124 -5.36 23.54 3.89
N GLU A 125 -5.37 23.44 2.55
CA GLU A 125 -6.60 23.16 1.79
C GLU A 125 -7.25 21.83 2.22
N PHE A 126 -6.43 20.82 2.50
CA PHE A 126 -6.91 19.50 2.92
C PHE A 126 -7.59 19.56 4.30
N THR A 127 -6.99 20.27 5.27
CA THR A 127 -7.60 20.46 6.59
C THR A 127 -8.85 21.34 6.53
N ASP A 128 -8.88 22.36 5.68
CA ASP A 128 -10.06 23.19 5.43
C ASP A 128 -11.21 22.38 4.83
N MET A 129 -10.90 21.47 3.90
CA MET A 129 -11.87 20.51 3.37
C MET A 129 -12.45 19.62 4.49
N LEU A 130 -11.60 19.08 5.37
CA LEU A 130 -12.05 18.24 6.50
C LEU A 130 -12.95 19.05 7.46
N ASN A 131 -12.60 20.31 7.75
CA ASN A 131 -13.42 21.22 8.54
C ASN A 131 -14.77 21.52 7.87
N THR A 132 -14.79 21.71 6.55
CA THR A 132 -16.04 21.91 5.79
C THR A 132 -17.01 20.73 5.96
N PHE A 133 -16.51 19.50 5.90
CA PHE A 133 -17.35 18.33 6.17
C PHE A 133 -17.85 18.28 7.62
N LYS A 134 -16.95 18.55 8.57
CA LYS A 134 -17.30 18.59 10.01
C LYS A 134 -18.39 19.61 10.31
N ASP A 135 -18.27 20.82 9.77
CA ASP A 135 -19.24 21.91 9.97
C ASP A 135 -20.59 21.60 9.31
N ALA A 136 -20.59 20.81 8.24
CA ALA A 136 -21.79 20.31 7.59
C ALA A 136 -22.41 19.08 8.31
N GLY A 137 -21.84 18.63 9.44
CA GLY A 137 -22.31 17.47 10.18
C GLY A 137 -22.06 16.13 9.47
N ILE A 138 -21.11 16.10 8.52
CA ILE A 138 -20.69 14.89 7.83
C ILE A 138 -19.38 14.42 8.47
N ASN A 139 -19.27 13.11 8.78
CA ASN A 139 -18.01 12.56 9.26
C ASN A 139 -16.90 12.80 8.20
N PRO A 140 -15.86 13.60 8.50
CA PRO A 140 -14.83 13.89 7.50
C PRO A 140 -14.03 12.66 7.11
N LEU A 141 -13.64 11.82 8.09
CA LEU A 141 -12.69 10.75 7.90
C LEU A 141 -13.15 9.43 8.55
N GLN A 142 -13.09 8.34 7.79
CA GLN A 142 -13.27 6.99 8.29
C GLN A 142 -11.93 6.41 8.71
N GLY A 143 -11.70 6.28 10.01
CA GLY A 143 -10.60 5.50 10.57
C GLY A 143 -10.91 4.01 10.63
N SER A 144 -9.86 3.18 10.66
CA SER A 144 -9.97 1.72 10.83
C SER A 144 -8.80 1.17 11.66
N VAL A 145 -8.48 1.89 12.73
CA VAL A 145 -7.26 1.72 13.53
C VAL A 145 -7.20 0.45 14.39
N ALA A 146 -8.31 -0.30 14.51
CA ALA A 146 -8.26 -1.63 15.12
C ALA A 146 -7.31 -2.57 14.36
N ASP A 147 -7.21 -2.39 13.04
CA ASP A 147 -6.21 -3.02 12.21
C ASP A 147 -5.05 -2.03 12.01
N ALA A 148 -4.07 -2.04 12.91
CA ALA A 148 -2.97 -1.04 12.97
C ALA A 148 -2.23 -0.84 11.64
N TRP A 149 -2.19 -1.85 10.76
CA TRP A 149 -1.56 -1.71 9.45
C TRP A 149 -2.23 -0.64 8.57
N THR A 150 -3.51 -0.29 8.81
CA THR A 150 -4.24 0.72 8.02
C THR A 150 -3.69 2.14 8.21
N THR A 151 -2.98 2.39 9.30
CA THR A 151 -2.30 3.68 9.54
C THR A 151 -1.03 3.83 8.69
N GLN A 152 -0.51 2.74 8.13
CA GLN A 152 0.72 2.80 7.31
C GLN A 152 0.51 3.56 6.00
N ALA A 153 -0.68 3.54 5.41
CA ALA A 153 -0.95 4.23 4.14
C ALA A 153 -0.85 5.76 4.28
N PRO A 154 -1.58 6.43 5.21
CA PRO A 154 -1.43 7.86 5.41
C PRO A 154 -0.03 8.23 5.91
N LEU A 155 0.57 7.45 6.84
CA LEU A 155 1.91 7.71 7.34
C LEU A 155 2.97 7.65 6.23
N ALA A 156 2.91 6.64 5.36
CA ALA A 156 3.82 6.51 4.23
C ALA A 156 3.65 7.65 3.22
N SER A 157 2.41 8.09 2.96
CA SER A 157 2.13 9.22 2.07
C SER A 157 2.73 10.52 2.61
N LEU A 158 2.53 10.81 3.90
CA LEU A 158 3.10 11.98 4.56
C LEU A 158 4.63 11.93 4.58
N ALA A 159 5.20 10.78 4.96
CA ALA A 159 6.64 10.61 5.02
C ALA A 159 7.32 10.65 3.64
N GLY A 160 6.63 10.18 2.59
CA GLY A 160 7.12 10.24 1.21
C GLY A 160 7.42 11.66 0.74
N THR A 161 6.60 12.63 1.16
CA THR A 161 6.83 14.06 0.88
C THR A 161 7.79 14.70 1.89
N LEU A 162 7.61 14.43 3.20
CA LEU A 162 8.31 15.16 4.27
C LEU A 162 9.74 14.66 4.52
N VAL A 163 10.07 13.43 4.11
CA VAL A 163 11.36 12.80 4.42
C VAL A 163 12.15 12.56 3.13
N PRO A 164 13.13 13.40 2.80
CA PRO A 164 13.98 13.19 1.63
C PRO A 164 14.71 11.85 1.67
N GLU A 165 14.89 11.20 0.52
CA GLU A 165 15.57 9.90 0.41
C GLU A 165 16.98 9.91 1.02
N SER A 166 17.71 11.03 0.89
CA SER A 166 19.04 11.20 1.46
C SER A 166 19.08 10.98 2.98
N LYS A 167 17.99 11.32 3.69
CA LYS A 167 17.88 11.17 5.14
C LYS A 167 17.84 9.70 5.60
N TYR A 168 17.33 8.80 4.78
CA TYR A 168 17.41 7.36 5.09
C TYR A 168 18.85 6.83 5.04
N THR A 169 19.72 7.45 4.23
CA THR A 169 21.16 7.15 4.26
C THR A 169 21.80 7.62 5.58
N GLU A 170 21.45 8.82 6.06
CA GLU A 170 21.90 9.32 7.36
C GLU A 170 21.42 8.41 8.50
N LEU A 171 20.18 7.94 8.45
CA LEU A 171 19.61 7.00 9.41
C LEU A 171 20.42 5.68 9.45
N LYS A 172 20.71 5.08 8.28
CA LYS A 172 21.54 3.86 8.19
C LYS A 172 22.95 4.06 8.73
N GLN A 173 23.48 5.29 8.71
CA GLN A 173 24.78 5.65 9.25
C GLN A 173 24.74 6.04 10.74
N GLY A 174 23.57 6.01 11.39
CA GLY A 174 23.39 6.39 12.80
C GLY A 174 23.55 7.89 13.05
N LYS A 175 23.44 8.75 12.03
CA LYS A 175 23.55 10.21 12.13
C LYS A 175 22.25 10.91 12.54
N THR A 176 21.14 10.22 12.46
CA THR A 176 19.82 10.65 12.90
C THR A 176 19.06 9.45 13.44
N THR A 177 17.91 9.68 14.07
CA THR A 177 17.02 8.63 14.58
C THR A 177 15.74 8.58 13.77
N PHE A 178 15.06 7.44 13.80
CA PHE A 178 13.75 7.29 13.18
C PHE A 178 12.74 8.29 13.78
N GLN A 179 12.81 8.50 15.09
CA GLN A 179 11.94 9.45 15.80
C GLN A 179 12.11 10.89 15.31
N GLU A 180 13.36 11.35 15.13
CA GLU A 180 13.62 12.69 14.60
C GLU A 180 13.14 12.83 13.16
N LEU A 181 13.42 11.81 12.34
CA LEU A 181 13.15 11.83 10.92
C LEU A 181 11.65 11.84 10.61
N TRP A 182 10.86 11.10 11.37
CA TRP A 182 9.43 10.90 11.12
C TRP A 182 8.51 11.73 12.01
N LYS A 183 9.07 12.55 12.88
CA LYS A 183 8.30 13.33 13.86
C LYS A 183 7.15 14.09 13.23
N THR A 184 7.42 14.92 12.21
CA THR A 184 6.39 15.74 11.55
C THR A 184 5.35 14.89 10.85
N SER A 185 5.73 13.77 10.24
CA SER A 185 4.79 12.85 9.60
C SER A 185 3.81 12.23 10.61
N VAL A 186 4.33 11.81 11.78
CA VAL A 186 3.50 11.26 12.87
C VAL A 186 2.60 12.32 13.49
N GLU A 187 3.09 13.55 13.67
CA GLU A 187 2.28 14.66 14.18
C GLU A 187 1.11 14.97 13.25
N LYS A 188 1.34 15.06 11.93
CA LYS A 188 0.29 15.27 10.93
C LYS A 188 -0.69 14.09 10.86
N GLU A 189 -0.21 12.87 10.93
CA GLU A 189 -1.08 11.70 10.98
C GLU A 189 -1.96 11.72 12.25
N SER A 190 -1.39 12.07 13.38
CA SER A 190 -2.14 12.21 14.64
C SER A 190 -3.21 13.29 14.52
N GLU A 191 -2.89 14.43 13.92
CA GLU A 191 -3.85 15.49 13.59
C GLU A 191 -4.96 14.98 12.68
N LEU A 192 -4.60 14.27 11.59
CA LEU A 192 -5.55 13.69 10.65
C LEU A 192 -6.60 12.82 11.35
N PHE A 193 -6.18 11.94 12.25
CA PHE A 193 -7.11 11.05 12.95
C PHE A 193 -7.99 11.77 13.98
N THR A 194 -7.73 13.04 14.35
CA THR A 194 -8.67 13.84 15.16
C THR A 194 -9.97 14.15 14.41
N TYR A 195 -9.96 14.08 13.08
CA TYR A 195 -11.14 14.25 12.23
C TYR A 195 -12.00 12.97 12.11
N SER A 196 -11.48 11.83 12.56
CA SER A 196 -12.24 10.59 12.57
C SER A 196 -13.24 10.57 13.73
N THR A 197 -14.50 10.30 13.42
CA THR A 197 -15.52 10.02 14.46
C THR A 197 -15.67 8.51 14.70
N ALA A 198 -14.88 7.69 14.00
CA ALA A 198 -14.91 6.24 14.15
C ALA A 198 -14.31 5.82 15.51
N ASP A 199 -14.95 4.85 16.16
CA ASP A 199 -14.40 4.18 17.32
C ASP A 199 -13.04 3.53 16.97
N THR A 200 -12.12 3.51 17.94
CA THR A 200 -10.81 2.82 17.80
C THR A 200 -10.95 1.31 17.58
N GLY A 201 -12.12 0.73 17.87
CA GLY A 201 -12.46 -0.67 17.60
C GLY A 201 -12.84 -0.98 16.14
N VAL A 202 -12.88 0.00 15.23
CA VAL A 202 -13.26 -0.23 13.83
C VAL A 202 -12.11 -0.92 13.08
N THR A 203 -12.43 -2.09 12.50
CA THR A 203 -11.51 -2.86 11.65
C THR A 203 -11.50 -2.31 10.22
N TYR A 204 -10.52 -2.75 9.41
CA TYR A 204 -10.46 -2.44 7.98
C TYR A 204 -11.75 -2.81 7.24
N GLN A 205 -12.28 -4.01 7.50
CA GLN A 205 -13.53 -4.46 6.89
C GLN A 205 -14.72 -3.58 7.26
N GLN A 206 -14.85 -3.21 8.54
CA GLN A 206 -15.92 -2.33 8.99
C GLN A 206 -15.75 -0.90 8.45
N GLY A 207 -14.51 -0.39 8.42
CA GLY A 207 -14.20 0.94 7.89
C GLY A 207 -14.53 1.05 6.40
N THR A 208 -14.12 0.08 5.59
CA THR A 208 -14.46 0.04 4.16
C THR A 208 -15.96 -0.08 3.94
N GLN A 209 -16.66 -0.87 4.76
CA GLN A 209 -18.12 -0.98 4.72
C GLN A 209 -18.81 0.36 5.07
N ASN A 210 -18.38 1.02 6.14
CA ASN A 210 -18.94 2.31 6.55
C ASN A 210 -18.73 3.37 5.47
N PHE A 211 -17.53 3.45 4.90
CA PHE A 211 -17.22 4.37 3.83
C PHE A 211 -18.06 4.10 2.56
N ALA A 212 -18.16 2.83 2.13
CA ALA A 212 -18.99 2.43 0.99
C ALA A 212 -20.47 2.78 1.18
N GLN A 213 -20.96 2.82 2.42
CA GLN A 213 -22.31 3.26 2.79
C GLN A 213 -22.46 4.80 2.86
N GLY A 214 -21.42 5.57 2.54
CA GLY A 214 -21.45 7.02 2.55
C GLY A 214 -21.43 7.65 3.95
N LYS A 215 -20.97 6.91 4.98
CA LYS A 215 -20.93 7.40 6.37
C LYS A 215 -19.76 8.35 6.66
N ALA A 216 -18.81 8.47 5.73
CA ALA A 216 -17.70 9.41 5.84
C ALA A 216 -17.30 9.93 4.45
N ALA A 217 -16.69 11.13 4.42
CA ALA A 217 -16.29 11.80 3.19
C ALA A 217 -15.03 11.19 2.58
N ILE A 218 -14.03 10.85 3.41
CA ILE A 218 -12.79 10.21 2.96
C ILE A 218 -12.45 8.98 3.80
N ILE A 219 -11.61 8.11 3.22
CA ILE A 219 -10.92 7.03 3.93
C ILE A 219 -9.43 7.05 3.53
N PRO A 220 -8.49 7.20 4.49
CA PRO A 220 -7.07 7.36 4.21
C PRO A 220 -6.39 5.99 3.98
N LEU A 221 -6.66 5.42 2.82
CA LEU A 221 -6.15 4.12 2.38
C LEU A 221 -5.56 4.22 0.97
N GLY A 222 -4.85 3.20 0.55
CA GLY A 222 -4.33 3.09 -0.80
C GLY A 222 -5.37 2.57 -1.80
N THR A 223 -5.00 2.60 -3.08
CA THR A 223 -5.86 2.17 -4.20
C THR A 223 -6.29 0.70 -4.11
N TYR A 224 -5.60 -0.12 -3.31
CA TYR A 224 -5.97 -1.52 -3.03
C TYR A 224 -7.35 -1.67 -2.38
N ALA A 225 -7.86 -0.62 -1.69
CA ALA A 225 -9.18 -0.67 -1.05
C ALA A 225 -10.34 -0.41 -2.03
N ILE A 226 -10.09 0.22 -3.18
CA ILE A 226 -11.11 0.58 -4.17
C ILE A 226 -11.95 -0.61 -4.63
N PRO A 227 -11.35 -1.75 -5.05
CA PRO A 227 -12.13 -2.90 -5.49
C PRO A 227 -13.07 -3.44 -4.42
N GLN A 228 -12.65 -3.43 -3.15
CA GLN A 228 -13.48 -3.89 -2.04
C GLN A 228 -14.63 -2.93 -1.75
N ILE A 229 -14.40 -1.62 -1.81
CA ILE A 229 -15.44 -0.60 -1.67
C ILE A 229 -16.48 -0.75 -2.77
N LEU A 230 -16.06 -0.91 -4.02
CA LEU A 230 -16.94 -1.10 -5.17
C LEU A 230 -17.71 -2.44 -5.13
N LEU A 231 -17.14 -3.48 -4.52
CA LEU A 231 -17.85 -4.74 -4.31
C LEU A 231 -19.02 -4.59 -3.34
N ILE A 232 -18.89 -3.69 -2.35
CA ILE A 232 -19.94 -3.40 -1.35
C ILE A 232 -20.99 -2.44 -1.93
N ASN A 233 -20.55 -1.40 -2.64
CA ASN A 233 -21.41 -0.41 -3.27
C ASN A 233 -20.89 -0.09 -4.68
N PRO A 234 -21.40 -0.77 -5.72
CA PRO A 234 -20.96 -0.56 -7.10
C PRO A 234 -21.27 0.84 -7.66
N ASP A 235 -22.26 1.53 -7.08
CA ASP A 235 -22.74 2.82 -7.57
C ASP A 235 -22.07 4.03 -6.88
N ILE A 236 -21.16 3.79 -5.94
CA ILE A 236 -20.46 4.88 -5.27
C ILE A 236 -19.48 5.57 -6.23
N GLU A 237 -19.60 6.89 -6.33
CA GLU A 237 -18.67 7.70 -7.13
C GLU A 237 -17.40 8.00 -6.33
N LEU A 238 -16.33 7.30 -6.66
CA LEU A 238 -15.03 7.42 -5.97
C LEU A 238 -14.10 8.38 -6.70
N GLY A 239 -13.33 9.12 -5.91
CA GLY A 239 -12.08 9.73 -6.32
C GLY A 239 -10.92 9.18 -5.49
N PHE A 240 -9.72 9.34 -6.01
CA PHE A 240 -8.47 9.06 -5.28
C PHE A 240 -7.52 10.25 -5.47
N ALA A 241 -6.91 10.69 -4.38
CA ALA A 241 -5.88 11.72 -4.42
C ALA A 241 -4.72 11.37 -3.49
N GLN A 242 -3.55 11.91 -3.82
CA GLN A 242 -2.41 11.83 -2.91
C GLN A 242 -2.70 12.63 -1.64
N MET A 243 -2.14 12.19 -0.51
CA MET A 243 -2.24 12.90 0.76
C MET A 243 -1.30 14.10 0.72
N PRO A 244 -1.80 15.36 0.80
CA PRO A 244 -0.91 16.52 0.89
C PRO A 244 -0.16 16.49 2.23
N ALA A 245 1.09 16.96 2.24
CA ALA A 245 1.91 16.97 3.45
C ALA A 245 2.52 18.35 3.77
N THR A 246 2.58 19.23 2.78
CA THR A 246 3.08 20.62 2.90
C THR A 246 2.10 21.59 2.26
N ASP A 247 2.35 22.89 2.41
CA ASP A 247 1.57 23.95 1.73
C ASP A 247 2.20 24.37 0.40
N ASP A 248 3.19 23.65 -0.09
CA ASP A 248 3.71 23.77 -1.44
C ASP A 248 3.24 22.57 -2.29
N ALA A 249 2.29 22.82 -3.19
CA ALA A 249 1.74 21.79 -4.07
C ALA A 249 2.79 21.14 -5.00
N SER A 250 3.91 21.82 -5.27
CA SER A 250 4.99 21.32 -6.12
C SER A 250 5.89 20.29 -5.42
N GLU A 251 5.86 20.23 -4.08
CA GLU A 251 6.64 19.28 -3.28
C GLU A 251 5.93 17.94 -3.07
N GLN A 252 4.64 17.86 -3.41
CA GLN A 252 3.83 16.66 -3.11
C GLN A 252 4.30 15.45 -3.91
N ILE A 253 4.51 14.33 -3.23
CA ILE A 253 4.96 13.08 -3.82
C ILE A 253 3.88 12.00 -3.65
N LEU A 254 3.43 11.40 -4.75
CA LEU A 254 2.57 10.24 -4.69
C LEU A 254 3.39 9.00 -4.31
N THR A 255 3.17 8.50 -3.11
CA THR A 255 3.80 7.26 -2.65
C THR A 255 3.13 6.06 -3.32
N ALA A 256 3.89 5.31 -4.10
CA ALA A 256 3.42 4.12 -4.80
C ALA A 256 4.46 2.99 -4.71
N GLY A 257 4.01 1.75 -4.89
CA GLY A 257 4.91 0.60 -4.82
C GLY A 257 4.25 -0.69 -5.31
N ASP A 258 5.05 -1.77 -5.28
CA ASP A 258 4.56 -3.11 -5.57
C ASP A 258 3.69 -3.58 -4.40
N ASP A 259 2.43 -3.90 -4.70
CA ASP A 259 1.50 -4.45 -3.71
C ASP A 259 1.63 -5.96 -3.63
N VAL A 260 1.49 -6.63 -4.78
CA VAL A 260 1.58 -8.08 -4.87
C VAL A 260 2.62 -8.46 -5.92
N MET A 261 3.53 -9.33 -5.51
CA MET A 261 4.50 -10.00 -6.40
C MET A 261 4.25 -11.49 -6.46
N LEU A 262 4.47 -12.06 -7.63
CA LEU A 262 4.51 -13.51 -7.85
C LEU A 262 5.96 -13.96 -7.85
N THR A 263 6.27 -14.98 -7.06
CA THR A 263 7.60 -15.58 -7.06
C THR A 263 7.52 -17.11 -7.11
N ILE A 264 8.61 -17.73 -7.51
CA ILE A 264 8.76 -19.17 -7.66
C ILE A 264 9.89 -19.63 -6.74
N GLY A 265 9.73 -20.79 -6.14
CA GLY A 265 10.83 -21.42 -5.39
C GLY A 265 12.04 -21.72 -6.29
N ALA A 266 13.24 -21.43 -5.80
CA ALA A 266 14.49 -21.63 -6.59
C ALA A 266 14.67 -23.05 -7.13
N ASN A 267 14.09 -24.06 -6.48
CA ASN A 267 14.19 -25.49 -6.86
C ASN A 267 12.91 -26.02 -7.52
N THR A 268 11.94 -25.19 -7.88
CA THR A 268 10.73 -25.58 -8.60
C THR A 268 11.12 -26.10 -9.99
N LYS A 269 10.51 -27.26 -10.39
CA LYS A 269 10.81 -27.94 -11.65
C LYS A 269 9.77 -27.63 -12.71
#